data_e52210f90a7e207f62b7132ced5bd678
#
_entry.id   e52210f90a7e207f62b7132ced5bd678
#
_cell.length_a   1.000
_cell.length_b   1.000
_cell.length_c   1.000
_cell.angle_alpha   90.00
_cell.angle_beta   90.00
_cell.angle_gamma   90.00
#
_symmetry.space_group_name_H-M   'P 1'
#
loop_
_entity.id
_entity.type
_entity.pdbx_description
1 polymer ?
#
loop_
_entity_poly.entity_id
_entity_poly.type
_entity_poly.pdbx_seq_one_letter_code
_entity_poly.pdbx_strand_id
1 'polypeptide(L)'
;MKQLKRYFLSTVGLLMMSSTAHSQSKLDGYIAEGLTNNSVLQQKQIDVEKAMIALRIAKSNYLPTVNFSGTFSTAKGGRYSDLPVGDLLNPVYATLNQLTSSSSFPQIENQQIDFLPKNYYDAYVRTAVPLVNTDIIYNKRIEEQKTVLTQLDLTLYARQLVNDIKVAYFNYQSSVQAVGIYKKALATLEKNIALNEALIANGKGLNIHLMRAKSEWETTNAQLIQAENQQRNAQTYFNFLLNKDLSSPIENELVVADASTISTDVSNREEINLLEQSKSIQQTVLRMNELFWVPRLNAFLDLGSQGVEWEVSSKSAYYMVGVSLSIPIFNGTRNTQKVKLSEWNLKQADLAIQQTTQQLSLSVQLALNALSTATANYESSLKQLAVAEEYFHLIE
;
A
#
# COMPACT_ATOMS: atom_id res chain seq x y z
N MET A 1 -15.46 7.75 -17.73
CA MET A 1 -13.97 7.55 -17.74
C MET A 1 -13.19 8.68 -18.44
N LYS A 2 -13.70 9.35 -19.47
CA LYS A 2 -12.98 10.49 -20.11
C LYS A 2 -13.11 11.83 -19.34
N GLN A 3 -14.04 11.99 -18.46
CA GLN A 3 -14.26 13.26 -17.73
C GLN A 3 -13.37 13.42 -16.50
N LEU A 4 -13.05 12.34 -15.77
CA LEU A 4 -12.14 12.43 -14.61
C LEU A 4 -10.68 12.73 -14.98
N LYS A 5 -10.21 12.26 -16.16
CA LYS A 5 -8.88 12.64 -16.67
C LYS A 5 -8.75 14.13 -17.01
N ARG A 6 -9.85 14.80 -17.30
CA ARG A 6 -9.86 16.26 -17.61
C ARG A 6 -9.71 17.13 -16.37
N TYR A 7 -10.24 16.71 -15.22
CA TYR A 7 -10.15 17.51 -13.99
C TYR A 7 -8.77 17.38 -13.31
N PHE A 8 -8.08 16.25 -13.48
CA PHE A 8 -6.73 16.06 -12.92
C PHE A 8 -5.65 16.82 -13.73
N LEU A 9 -5.80 16.92 -15.05
CA LEU A 9 -4.89 17.76 -15.87
C LEU A 9 -5.18 19.27 -15.71
N SER A 10 -6.38 19.69 -15.34
CA SER A 10 -6.72 21.12 -15.22
C SER A 10 -6.27 21.73 -13.88
N THR A 11 -6.18 20.95 -12.80
CA THR A 11 -5.69 21.43 -11.49
C THR A 11 -4.16 21.50 -11.40
N VAL A 12 -3.45 20.65 -12.13
CA VAL A 12 -1.98 20.75 -12.26
C VAL A 12 -1.58 21.86 -13.25
N GLY A 13 -2.41 22.15 -14.25
CA GLY A 13 -2.16 23.20 -15.25
C GLY A 13 -2.40 24.64 -14.77
N LEU A 14 -3.22 24.87 -13.73
CA LEU A 14 -3.55 26.22 -13.27
C LEU A 14 -2.62 26.76 -12.17
N LEU A 15 -1.73 25.93 -11.63
CA LEU A 15 -0.68 26.37 -10.67
C LEU A 15 0.63 26.78 -11.35
N MET A 16 0.71 26.73 -12.70
CA MET A 16 1.92 27.08 -13.44
C MET A 16 1.90 28.46 -14.11
N MET A 17 0.98 29.36 -13.78
CA MET A 17 0.94 30.71 -14.35
C MET A 17 1.06 31.85 -13.33
N SER A 18 2.04 31.73 -12.42
CA SER A 18 2.66 32.89 -11.79
C SER A 18 4.16 32.70 -11.82
N SER A 19 4.75 32.79 -13.00
CA SER A 19 6.20 32.84 -13.20
C SER A 19 6.74 34.20 -12.81
N THR A 20 6.97 34.42 -11.53
CA THR A 20 8.18 35.14 -11.13
C THR A 20 9.33 34.21 -11.51
N ALA A 21 10.20 34.66 -12.42
CA ALA A 21 11.41 33.96 -12.81
C ALA A 21 12.36 33.89 -11.63
N HIS A 22 12.10 32.98 -10.67
CA HIS A 22 13.14 32.45 -9.82
C HIS A 22 13.88 31.43 -10.69
N SER A 23 15.18 31.64 -10.86
CA SER A 23 16.07 30.57 -11.36
C SER A 23 15.76 29.32 -10.59
N GLN A 24 15.06 28.34 -11.21
CA GLN A 24 14.83 27.04 -10.62
C GLN A 24 16.20 26.45 -10.31
N SER A 25 16.49 26.21 -9.04
CA SER A 25 17.75 25.60 -8.66
C SER A 25 17.86 24.22 -9.32
N LYS A 26 19.06 23.80 -9.70
CA LYS A 26 19.29 22.46 -10.27
C LYS A 26 18.69 21.36 -9.38
N LEU A 27 18.74 21.58 -8.07
CA LEU A 27 18.16 20.69 -7.08
C LEU A 27 16.64 20.53 -7.25
N ASP A 28 15.89 21.62 -7.53
CA ASP A 28 14.45 21.54 -7.76
C ASP A 28 14.12 20.73 -9.02
N GLY A 29 14.96 20.85 -10.06
CA GLY A 29 14.87 20.02 -11.26
C GLY A 29 15.05 18.54 -10.94
N TYR A 30 16.04 18.18 -10.14
CA TYR A 30 16.26 16.79 -9.70
C TYR A 30 15.14 16.25 -8.80
N ILE A 31 14.58 17.09 -7.92
CA ILE A 31 13.42 16.72 -7.12
C ILE A 31 12.22 16.38 -8.02
N ALA A 32 11.91 17.23 -8.99
CA ALA A 32 10.82 17.02 -9.92
C ALA A 32 11.02 15.73 -10.75
N GLU A 33 12.25 15.47 -11.18
CA GLU A 33 12.62 14.25 -11.89
C GLU A 33 12.47 13.00 -11.01
N GLY A 34 12.94 13.04 -9.76
CA GLY A 34 12.77 11.95 -8.81
C GLY A 34 11.31 11.64 -8.51
N LEU A 35 10.48 12.68 -8.32
CA LEU A 35 9.03 12.50 -8.12
C LEU A 35 8.32 11.92 -9.34
N THR A 36 8.89 12.05 -10.53
CA THR A 36 8.31 11.49 -11.77
C THR A 36 8.77 10.07 -12.02
N ASN A 37 10.06 9.79 -11.81
CA ASN A 37 10.71 8.57 -12.29
C ASN A 37 10.93 7.51 -11.21
N ASN A 38 10.84 7.85 -9.91
CA ASN A 38 11.13 6.92 -8.84
C ASN A 38 10.18 5.72 -8.85
N SER A 39 10.73 4.51 -8.97
CA SER A 39 9.96 3.27 -9.11
C SER A 39 9.09 2.96 -7.89
N VAL A 40 9.55 3.31 -6.66
CA VAL A 40 8.76 3.08 -5.43
C VAL A 40 7.57 4.03 -5.38
N LEU A 41 7.75 5.29 -5.80
CA LEU A 41 6.64 6.24 -5.87
C LEU A 41 5.59 5.79 -6.89
N GLN A 42 6.01 5.24 -8.03
CA GLN A 42 5.10 4.65 -9.02
C GLN A 42 4.36 3.43 -8.46
N GLN A 43 5.03 2.58 -7.66
CA GLN A 43 4.37 1.47 -6.95
C GLN A 43 3.30 1.98 -5.99
N LYS A 44 3.57 3.04 -5.21
CA LYS A 44 2.59 3.68 -4.32
C LYS A 44 1.39 4.25 -5.08
N GLN A 45 1.60 4.81 -6.28
CA GLN A 45 0.51 5.25 -7.17
C GLN A 45 -0.36 4.06 -7.61
N ILE A 46 0.26 2.95 -7.98
CA ILE A 46 -0.46 1.71 -8.32
C ILE A 46 -1.25 1.19 -7.11
N ASP A 47 -0.74 1.30 -5.90
CA ASP A 47 -1.46 0.88 -4.70
C ASP A 47 -2.71 1.73 -4.44
N VAL A 48 -2.69 3.03 -4.75
CA VAL A 48 -3.90 3.88 -4.75
C VAL A 48 -4.93 3.38 -5.78
N GLU A 49 -4.51 3.04 -7.00
CA GLU A 49 -5.41 2.47 -8.01
C GLU A 49 -6.00 1.13 -7.56
N LYS A 50 -5.21 0.26 -6.93
CA LYS A 50 -5.70 -1.00 -6.35
C LYS A 50 -6.74 -0.75 -5.25
N ALA A 51 -6.50 0.22 -4.35
CA ALA A 51 -7.46 0.58 -3.32
C ALA A 51 -8.78 1.09 -3.91
N MET A 52 -8.73 1.89 -4.98
CA MET A 52 -9.93 2.32 -5.71
C MET A 52 -10.66 1.16 -6.38
N ILE A 53 -9.95 0.14 -6.86
CA ILE A 53 -10.56 -1.09 -7.38
C ILE A 53 -11.23 -1.88 -6.25
N ALA A 54 -10.55 -2.05 -5.10
CA ALA A 54 -11.11 -2.73 -3.92
C ALA A 54 -12.40 -2.04 -3.43
N LEU A 55 -12.44 -0.71 -3.43
CA LEU A 55 -13.64 0.05 -3.14
C LEU A 55 -14.77 -0.23 -4.16
N ARG A 56 -14.45 -0.33 -5.46
CA ARG A 56 -15.44 -0.69 -6.49
C ARG A 56 -15.98 -2.10 -6.28
N ILE A 57 -15.12 -3.05 -5.89
CA ILE A 57 -15.52 -4.43 -5.53
C ILE A 57 -16.45 -4.39 -4.30
N ALA A 58 -16.11 -3.63 -3.25
CA ALA A 58 -16.97 -3.50 -2.08
C ALA A 58 -18.33 -2.87 -2.40
N LYS A 59 -18.37 -1.90 -3.33
CA LYS A 59 -19.62 -1.32 -3.85
C LYS A 59 -20.43 -2.32 -4.66
N SER A 60 -19.80 -3.23 -5.41
CA SER A 60 -20.52 -4.24 -6.19
C SER A 60 -21.26 -5.26 -5.33
N ASN A 61 -20.89 -5.41 -4.04
CA ASN A 61 -21.61 -6.29 -3.11
C ASN A 61 -23.07 -5.83 -2.81
N TYR A 62 -23.46 -4.63 -3.22
CA TYR A 62 -24.86 -4.18 -3.19
C TYR A 62 -25.66 -4.63 -4.41
N LEU A 63 -25.00 -5.07 -5.47
CA LEU A 63 -25.64 -5.46 -6.72
C LEU A 63 -26.17 -6.88 -6.64
N PRO A 64 -27.19 -7.23 -7.45
CA PRO A 64 -27.64 -8.60 -7.59
C PRO A 64 -26.51 -9.54 -8.01
N THR A 65 -26.47 -10.71 -7.40
CA THR A 65 -25.66 -11.84 -7.88
C THR A 65 -26.53 -12.82 -8.64
N VAL A 66 -26.04 -13.32 -9.76
CA VAL A 66 -26.71 -14.35 -10.56
C VAL A 66 -25.82 -15.57 -10.61
N ASN A 67 -26.34 -16.69 -10.10
CA ASN A 67 -25.61 -17.96 -10.03
C ASN A 67 -26.44 -19.07 -10.65
N PHE A 68 -25.83 -19.93 -11.43
CA PHE A 68 -26.41 -21.21 -11.83
C PHE A 68 -25.99 -22.28 -10.82
N SER A 69 -26.98 -23.09 -10.38
CA SER A 69 -26.76 -24.24 -9.53
C SER A 69 -27.43 -25.46 -10.16
N GLY A 70 -26.70 -26.56 -10.24
CA GLY A 70 -27.21 -27.81 -10.72
C GLY A 70 -26.83 -28.92 -9.76
N THR A 71 -27.82 -29.69 -9.31
CA THR A 71 -27.64 -30.89 -8.47
C THR A 71 -28.21 -32.08 -9.18
N PHE A 72 -27.46 -33.16 -9.25
CA PHE A 72 -27.95 -34.45 -9.65
C PHE A 72 -27.68 -35.45 -8.52
N SER A 73 -28.71 -36.23 -8.16
CA SER A 73 -28.58 -37.27 -7.15
C SER A 73 -29.28 -38.52 -7.58
N THR A 74 -28.70 -39.66 -7.25
CA THR A 74 -29.34 -40.98 -7.41
C THR A 74 -29.40 -41.65 -6.06
N ALA A 75 -30.53 -42.27 -5.75
CA ALA A 75 -30.74 -43.00 -4.50
C ALA A 75 -31.35 -44.35 -4.77
N LYS A 76 -31.13 -45.33 -3.87
CA LYS A 76 -31.76 -46.64 -3.89
C LYS A 76 -32.12 -47.02 -2.47
N GLY A 77 -33.41 -47.37 -2.26
CA GLY A 77 -33.94 -47.68 -0.92
C GLY A 77 -34.30 -46.46 -0.09
N GLY A 78 -34.57 -46.62 1.17
CA GLY A 78 -35.03 -45.58 2.08
C GLY A 78 -36.48 -45.68 2.43
N ARG A 79 -37.08 -44.59 2.93
CA ARG A 79 -38.50 -44.56 3.30
C ARG A 79 -39.37 -44.45 2.05
N TYR A 80 -40.44 -45.24 2.03
CA TYR A 80 -41.45 -45.19 0.97
C TYR A 80 -42.84 -45.08 1.59
N SER A 81 -43.82 -44.75 0.77
CA SER A 81 -45.27 -44.82 1.09
C SER A 81 -45.95 -45.73 0.12
N ASP A 82 -46.68 -46.71 0.64
CA ASP A 82 -47.54 -47.53 -0.18
C ASP A 82 -48.85 -46.80 -0.53
N LEU A 83 -49.15 -46.70 -1.81
CA LEU A 83 -50.36 -46.13 -2.31
C LEU A 83 -51.25 -47.36 -2.70
N PRO A 84 -52.25 -47.70 -1.86
CA PRO A 84 -53.03 -48.98 -2.04
C PRO A 84 -54.08 -48.85 -3.15
N VAL A 85 -53.67 -48.44 -4.34
CA VAL A 85 -54.60 -48.24 -5.50
C VAL A 85 -55.23 -49.50 -5.89
N GLY A 86 -54.49 -50.63 -5.85
CA GLY A 86 -54.99 -51.95 -6.14
C GLY A 86 -56.03 -52.39 -5.10
N ASP A 87 -55.73 -52.24 -3.81
CA ASP A 87 -56.69 -52.67 -2.75
C ASP A 87 -57.97 -51.84 -2.76
N LEU A 88 -57.94 -50.60 -3.22
CA LEU A 88 -59.09 -49.69 -3.33
C LEU A 88 -59.95 -50.00 -4.58
N LEU A 89 -59.33 -50.25 -5.74
CA LEU A 89 -60.03 -50.34 -7.02
C LEU A 89 -60.33 -51.77 -7.45
N ASN A 90 -59.54 -52.79 -7.09
CA ASN A 90 -59.73 -54.15 -7.49
C ASN A 90 -61.10 -54.75 -7.04
N PRO A 91 -61.64 -54.49 -5.84
CA PRO A 91 -63.00 -54.91 -5.49
C PRO A 91 -64.08 -54.31 -6.40
N VAL A 92 -63.87 -53.01 -6.77
CA VAL A 92 -64.79 -52.31 -7.68
C VAL A 92 -64.69 -52.89 -9.09
N TYR A 93 -63.50 -53.20 -9.60
CA TYR A 93 -63.24 -53.78 -10.90
C TYR A 93 -63.76 -55.22 -10.97
N ALA A 94 -63.62 -56.00 -9.92
CA ALA A 94 -64.20 -57.35 -9.83
C ALA A 94 -65.71 -57.29 -9.93
N THR A 95 -66.38 -56.41 -9.21
CA THR A 95 -67.82 -56.24 -9.27
C THR A 95 -68.28 -55.77 -10.65
N LEU A 96 -67.57 -54.85 -11.31
CA LEU A 96 -67.87 -54.36 -12.66
C LEU A 96 -67.71 -55.50 -13.69
N ASN A 97 -66.68 -56.31 -13.61
CA ASN A 97 -66.46 -57.45 -14.47
C ASN A 97 -67.57 -58.49 -14.31
N GLN A 98 -68.02 -58.71 -13.08
CA GLN A 98 -69.19 -59.65 -12.83
C GLN A 98 -70.47 -59.08 -13.40
N LEU A 99 -70.76 -57.79 -13.22
CA LEU A 99 -72.00 -57.18 -13.72
C LEU A 99 -72.03 -57.07 -15.25
N THR A 100 -70.92 -56.87 -15.90
CA THR A 100 -70.80 -56.75 -17.37
C THR A 100 -70.51 -58.07 -18.06
N SER A 101 -70.36 -59.18 -17.31
CA SER A 101 -69.89 -60.47 -17.80
C SER A 101 -68.66 -60.38 -18.68
N SER A 102 -67.71 -59.51 -18.33
CA SER A 102 -66.50 -59.19 -19.09
C SER A 102 -65.25 -59.25 -18.22
N SER A 103 -64.06 -59.19 -18.83
CA SER A 103 -62.76 -59.00 -18.17
C SER A 103 -62.12 -57.70 -18.57
N SER A 104 -62.98 -56.71 -18.91
CA SER A 104 -62.52 -55.41 -19.42
C SER A 104 -61.83 -54.51 -18.35
N PHE A 105 -61.96 -54.82 -17.08
CA PHE A 105 -61.37 -54.13 -15.95
C PHE A 105 -60.27 -55.00 -15.31
N PRO A 106 -58.97 -54.82 -15.75
CA PRO A 106 -57.88 -55.64 -15.22
C PRO A 106 -57.56 -55.22 -13.76
N GLN A 107 -57.08 -56.20 -12.99
CA GLN A 107 -56.56 -55.89 -11.65
C GLN A 107 -55.29 -55.08 -11.75
N ILE A 108 -55.12 -54.08 -10.85
CA ILE A 108 -53.98 -53.21 -10.75
C ILE A 108 -53.19 -53.50 -9.47
N GLU A 109 -51.85 -53.33 -9.51
CA GLU A 109 -51.00 -53.48 -8.34
C GLU A 109 -50.96 -52.19 -7.52
N ASN A 110 -50.72 -52.32 -6.19
CA ASN A 110 -50.42 -51.17 -5.33
C ASN A 110 -49.13 -50.50 -5.81
N GLN A 111 -49.13 -49.22 -5.78
CA GLN A 111 -47.94 -48.42 -6.17
C GLN A 111 -47.11 -48.01 -4.94
N GLN A 112 -45.81 -48.10 -5.05
CA GLN A 112 -44.87 -47.64 -4.06
C GLN A 112 -44.27 -46.29 -4.51
N ILE A 113 -44.36 -45.29 -3.62
CA ILE A 113 -43.79 -43.98 -3.84
C ILE A 113 -42.57 -43.86 -2.96
N ASP A 114 -41.38 -43.85 -3.54
CA ASP A 114 -40.13 -43.66 -2.87
C ASP A 114 -39.94 -42.17 -2.53
N PHE A 115 -39.58 -41.85 -1.26
CA PHE A 115 -39.28 -40.45 -0.86
C PHE A 115 -37.90 -39.98 -1.33
N LEU A 116 -37.00 -40.91 -1.65
CA LEU A 116 -35.73 -40.64 -2.29
C LEU A 116 -35.80 -41.07 -3.75
N PRO A 117 -36.11 -40.15 -4.67
CA PRO A 117 -36.30 -40.53 -6.08
C PRO A 117 -34.95 -40.91 -6.72
N LYS A 118 -35.00 -41.88 -7.64
CA LYS A 118 -33.86 -42.21 -8.49
C LYS A 118 -33.64 -41.07 -9.51
N ASN A 119 -32.36 -40.76 -9.80
CA ASN A 119 -31.97 -39.85 -10.88
C ASN A 119 -32.65 -38.48 -10.79
N TYR A 120 -32.75 -37.95 -9.53
CA TYR A 120 -33.33 -36.64 -9.30
C TYR A 120 -32.33 -35.54 -9.72
N TYR A 121 -32.81 -34.58 -10.46
CA TYR A 121 -32.07 -33.35 -10.78
C TYR A 121 -32.81 -32.11 -10.30
N ASP A 122 -32.04 -31.08 -9.92
CA ASP A 122 -32.51 -29.74 -9.66
C ASP A 122 -31.49 -28.75 -10.27
N ALA A 123 -31.92 -28.00 -11.27
CA ALA A 123 -31.10 -27.06 -12.00
C ALA A 123 -31.81 -25.70 -12.06
N TYR A 124 -31.20 -24.68 -11.46
CA TYR A 124 -31.82 -23.36 -11.41
C TYR A 124 -30.79 -22.23 -11.52
N VAL A 125 -31.26 -21.06 -12.00
CA VAL A 125 -30.58 -19.79 -11.94
C VAL A 125 -31.15 -19.02 -10.77
N ARG A 126 -30.29 -18.73 -9.78
CA ARG A 126 -30.63 -17.89 -8.61
C ARG A 126 -30.12 -16.48 -8.80
N THR A 127 -31.02 -15.51 -8.77
CA THR A 127 -30.72 -14.10 -8.62
C THR A 127 -30.95 -13.70 -7.16
N ALA A 128 -29.92 -13.23 -6.46
CA ALA A 128 -30.01 -12.82 -5.05
C ALA A 128 -29.56 -11.36 -4.87
N VAL A 129 -30.30 -10.61 -4.04
CA VAL A 129 -30.01 -9.20 -3.72
C VAL A 129 -30.00 -9.03 -2.21
N PRO A 130 -28.93 -8.48 -1.61
CA PRO A 130 -28.91 -8.10 -0.21
C PRO A 130 -29.78 -6.84 -0.01
N LEU A 131 -30.83 -6.93 0.78
CA LEU A 131 -31.72 -5.80 1.13
C LEU A 131 -31.20 -5.06 2.37
N VAL A 132 -30.76 -5.83 3.38
CA VAL A 132 -30.16 -5.32 4.62
C VAL A 132 -28.96 -6.19 4.95
N ASN A 133 -27.78 -5.57 4.96
CA ASN A 133 -26.55 -6.26 5.37
C ASN A 133 -25.55 -5.24 5.89
N THR A 134 -25.37 -5.18 7.21
CA THR A 134 -24.44 -4.26 7.87
C THR A 134 -22.99 -4.50 7.47
N ASP A 135 -22.60 -5.75 7.23
CA ASP A 135 -21.23 -6.08 6.82
C ASP A 135 -20.88 -5.43 5.47
N ILE A 136 -21.82 -5.42 4.51
CA ILE A 136 -21.61 -4.76 3.21
C ILE A 136 -21.43 -3.25 3.39
N ILE A 137 -22.26 -2.63 4.24
CA ILE A 137 -22.21 -1.19 4.51
C ILE A 137 -20.87 -0.80 5.13
N TYR A 138 -20.45 -1.51 6.18
CA TYR A 138 -19.21 -1.20 6.88
C TYR A 138 -17.97 -1.60 6.08
N ASN A 139 -17.98 -2.73 5.36
CA ASN A 139 -16.88 -3.10 4.47
C ASN A 139 -16.65 -2.05 3.36
N LYS A 140 -17.73 -1.53 2.75
CA LYS A 140 -17.62 -0.41 1.81
C LYS A 140 -16.96 0.81 2.47
N ARG A 141 -17.38 1.17 3.70
CA ARG A 141 -16.81 2.30 4.44
C ARG A 141 -15.34 2.09 4.79
N ILE A 142 -14.97 0.87 5.18
CA ILE A 142 -13.57 0.48 5.43
C ILE A 142 -12.73 0.65 4.16
N GLU A 143 -13.21 0.19 3.01
CA GLU A 143 -12.48 0.34 1.75
C GLU A 143 -12.39 1.80 1.27
N GLU A 144 -13.40 2.65 1.55
CA GLU A 144 -13.32 4.09 1.36
C GLU A 144 -12.21 4.71 2.22
N GLN A 145 -12.14 4.35 3.50
CA GLN A 145 -11.11 4.82 4.43
C GLN A 145 -9.71 4.30 4.08
N LYS A 146 -9.59 3.06 3.58
CA LYS A 146 -8.32 2.52 3.07
C LYS A 146 -7.83 3.24 1.82
N THR A 147 -8.73 3.68 0.95
CA THR A 147 -8.34 4.51 -0.21
C THR A 147 -7.69 5.81 0.25
N VAL A 148 -8.25 6.47 1.27
CA VAL A 148 -7.64 7.67 1.88
C VAL A 148 -6.31 7.35 2.54
N LEU A 149 -6.22 6.23 3.28
CA LEU A 149 -4.98 5.78 3.93
C LEU A 149 -3.85 5.58 2.90
N THR A 150 -4.14 4.93 1.79
CA THR A 150 -3.16 4.68 0.72
C THR A 150 -2.72 5.99 0.04
N GLN A 151 -3.62 6.97 -0.09
CA GLN A 151 -3.28 8.30 -0.61
C GLN A 151 -2.35 9.06 0.35
N LEU A 152 -2.58 8.96 1.66
CA LEU A 152 -1.70 9.56 2.68
C LEU A 152 -0.32 8.89 2.67
N ASP A 153 -0.25 7.57 2.51
CA ASP A 153 1.01 6.82 2.40
C ASP A 153 1.81 7.24 1.15
N LEU A 154 1.16 7.48 0.02
CA LEU A 154 1.78 8.04 -1.17
C LEU A 154 2.37 9.44 -0.90
N THR A 155 1.62 10.30 -0.22
CA THR A 155 2.07 11.67 0.12
C THR A 155 3.25 11.64 1.09
N LEU A 156 3.20 10.79 2.09
CA LEU A 156 4.28 10.58 3.06
C LEU A 156 5.55 10.12 2.36
N TYR A 157 5.46 9.12 1.48
CA TYR A 157 6.63 8.64 0.73
C TYR A 157 7.19 9.70 -0.21
N ALA A 158 6.34 10.45 -0.91
CA ALA A 158 6.78 11.54 -1.79
C ALA A 158 7.60 12.59 -1.01
N ARG A 159 7.15 12.97 0.19
CA ARG A 159 7.87 13.89 1.08
C ARG A 159 9.20 13.31 1.55
N GLN A 160 9.23 12.03 1.94
CA GLN A 160 10.46 11.35 2.33
C GLN A 160 11.46 11.31 1.16
N LEU A 161 11.00 10.97 -0.05
CA LEU A 161 11.83 10.96 -1.25
C LEU A 161 12.46 12.34 -1.52
N VAL A 162 11.69 13.43 -1.38
CA VAL A 162 12.23 14.80 -1.51
C VAL A 162 13.35 15.07 -0.50
N ASN A 163 13.15 14.62 0.75
CA ASN A 163 14.20 14.75 1.77
C ASN A 163 15.45 13.92 1.41
N ASP A 164 15.26 12.68 0.98
CA ASP A 164 16.36 11.77 0.65
C ASP A 164 17.17 12.29 -0.56
N ILE A 165 16.48 12.84 -1.58
CA ILE A 165 17.14 13.50 -2.72
C ILE A 165 17.97 14.70 -2.26
N LYS A 166 17.43 15.57 -1.39
CA LYS A 166 18.17 16.71 -0.85
C LYS A 166 19.41 16.28 -0.08
N VAL A 167 19.26 15.33 0.83
CA VAL A 167 20.38 14.80 1.62
C VAL A 167 21.44 14.16 0.72
N ALA A 168 21.04 13.35 -0.25
CA ALA A 168 21.96 12.72 -1.19
C ALA A 168 22.71 13.76 -2.06
N TYR A 169 22.02 14.80 -2.50
CA TYR A 169 22.61 15.88 -3.28
C TYR A 169 23.69 16.63 -2.48
N PHE A 170 23.39 17.04 -1.24
CA PHE A 170 24.36 17.72 -0.40
C PHE A 170 25.54 16.81 0.00
N ASN A 171 25.31 15.53 0.21
CA ASN A 171 26.38 14.55 0.44
C ASN A 171 27.30 14.42 -0.78
N TYR A 172 26.72 14.39 -1.99
CA TYR A 172 27.52 14.41 -3.22
C TYR A 172 28.35 15.69 -3.33
N GLN A 173 27.75 16.86 -3.12
CA GLN A 173 28.48 18.14 -3.15
C GLN A 173 29.65 18.19 -2.14
N SER A 174 29.39 17.74 -0.92
CA SER A 174 30.43 17.67 0.13
C SER A 174 31.58 16.74 -0.29
N SER A 175 31.25 15.59 -0.91
CA SER A 175 32.27 14.65 -1.39
C SER A 175 33.16 15.23 -2.52
N VAL A 176 32.54 15.99 -3.45
CA VAL A 176 33.27 16.71 -4.50
C VAL A 176 34.26 17.69 -3.92
N GLN A 177 33.84 18.46 -2.90
CA GLN A 177 34.74 19.41 -2.22
C GLN A 177 35.89 18.70 -1.49
N ALA A 178 35.59 17.58 -0.82
CA ALA A 178 36.60 16.75 -0.15
C ALA A 178 37.70 16.28 -1.10
N VAL A 179 37.32 15.75 -2.27
CA VAL A 179 38.27 15.34 -3.33
C VAL A 179 39.14 16.55 -3.76
N GLY A 180 38.53 17.71 -3.95
CA GLY A 180 39.26 18.93 -4.30
C GLY A 180 40.29 19.35 -3.24
N ILE A 181 39.95 19.24 -1.97
CA ILE A 181 40.84 19.51 -0.84
C ILE A 181 42.05 18.59 -0.84
N TYR A 182 41.83 17.24 -0.93
CA TYR A 182 42.94 16.31 -0.92
C TYR A 182 43.83 16.43 -2.16
N LYS A 183 43.30 16.75 -3.35
CA LYS A 183 44.13 17.03 -4.54
C LYS A 183 45.03 18.25 -4.33
N LYS A 184 44.53 19.33 -3.73
CA LYS A 184 45.34 20.51 -3.39
C LYS A 184 46.39 20.19 -2.33
N ALA A 185 46.02 19.39 -1.32
CA ALA A 185 46.96 18.96 -0.27
C ALA A 185 48.11 18.15 -0.85
N LEU A 186 47.85 17.18 -1.74
CA LEU A 186 48.88 16.41 -2.43
C LEU A 186 49.82 17.32 -3.25
N ALA A 187 49.25 18.23 -4.03
CA ALA A 187 50.07 19.18 -4.80
C ALA A 187 51.00 20.04 -3.93
N THR A 188 50.56 20.38 -2.71
CA THR A 188 51.38 21.10 -1.72
C THR A 188 52.49 20.22 -1.14
N LEU A 189 52.17 18.97 -0.83
CA LEU A 189 53.14 17.98 -0.34
C LEU A 189 54.18 17.61 -1.40
N GLU A 190 53.82 17.54 -2.67
CA GLU A 190 54.77 17.35 -3.78
C GLU A 190 55.81 18.47 -3.87
N LYS A 191 55.35 19.75 -3.73
CA LYS A 191 56.25 20.89 -3.65
C LYS A 191 57.16 20.84 -2.45
N ASN A 192 56.64 20.41 -1.28
CA ASN A 192 57.44 20.23 -0.06
C ASN A 192 58.49 19.10 -0.21
N ILE A 193 58.15 18.00 -0.82
CA ILE A 193 59.10 16.91 -1.14
C ILE A 193 60.22 17.42 -2.04
N ALA A 194 59.90 18.11 -3.15
CA ALA A 194 60.85 18.67 -4.09
C ALA A 194 61.79 19.70 -3.40
N LEU A 195 61.24 20.54 -2.52
CA LEU A 195 62.05 21.48 -1.73
C LEU A 195 63.05 20.75 -0.81
N ASN A 196 62.57 19.76 -0.06
CA ASN A 196 63.44 18.97 0.83
C ASN A 196 64.53 18.21 0.06
N GLU A 197 64.22 17.64 -1.12
CA GLU A 197 65.18 17.01 -1.99
C GLU A 197 66.27 17.99 -2.47
N ALA A 198 65.88 19.20 -2.89
CA ALA A 198 66.80 20.29 -3.28
C ALA A 198 67.70 20.74 -2.11
N LEU A 199 67.15 20.89 -0.91
CA LEU A 199 67.90 21.25 0.29
C LEU A 199 68.94 20.19 0.66
N ILE A 200 68.60 18.90 0.56
CA ILE A 200 69.52 17.77 0.80
C ILE A 200 70.65 17.78 -0.23
N ALA A 201 70.32 17.97 -1.52
CA ALA A 201 71.32 18.01 -2.59
C ALA A 201 72.34 19.16 -2.42
N ASN A 202 71.94 20.26 -1.78
CA ASN A 202 72.80 21.39 -1.46
C ASN A 202 73.47 21.32 -0.05
N GLY A 203 73.36 20.18 0.62
CA GLY A 203 73.94 19.96 1.95
C GLY A 203 73.28 20.76 3.10
N LYS A 204 72.10 21.32 2.88
CA LYS A 204 71.35 22.17 3.84
C LYS A 204 70.11 21.47 4.43
N GLY A 205 69.78 20.28 3.99
CA GLY A 205 68.57 19.53 4.39
C GLY A 205 68.89 18.30 5.23
N LEU A 206 67.89 17.89 6.06
CA LEU A 206 67.96 16.63 6.82
C LEU A 206 67.06 15.60 6.17
N ASN A 207 67.53 14.36 5.98
CA ASN A 207 66.78 13.28 5.37
C ASN A 207 65.48 12.92 6.12
N ILE A 208 65.42 13.19 7.44
CA ILE A 208 64.24 12.95 8.26
C ILE A 208 63.04 13.79 7.81
N HIS A 209 63.25 15.03 7.34
CA HIS A 209 62.19 15.90 6.84
C HIS A 209 61.63 15.40 5.50
N LEU A 210 62.49 14.89 4.62
CA LEU A 210 62.08 14.24 3.37
C LEU A 210 61.26 12.99 3.62
N MET A 211 61.73 12.11 4.53
CA MET A 211 61.00 10.89 4.88
C MET A 211 59.63 11.19 5.47
N ARG A 212 59.54 12.20 6.33
CA ARG A 212 58.23 12.65 6.88
C ARG A 212 57.31 13.21 5.80
N ALA A 213 57.79 14.03 4.90
CA ALA A 213 57.00 14.58 3.79
C ALA A 213 56.50 13.46 2.87
N LYS A 214 57.32 12.43 2.56
CA LYS A 214 56.92 11.26 1.78
C LYS A 214 55.87 10.42 2.51
N SER A 215 55.98 10.19 3.81
CA SER A 215 54.98 9.47 4.61
C SER A 215 53.66 10.23 4.66
N GLU A 216 53.66 11.56 4.75
CA GLU A 216 52.48 12.39 4.75
C GLU A 216 51.80 12.39 3.38
N TRP A 217 52.58 12.36 2.30
CA TRP A 217 52.07 12.22 0.94
C TRP A 217 51.33 10.91 0.75
N GLU A 218 51.92 9.75 1.18
CA GLU A 218 51.24 8.44 1.09
C GLU A 218 49.94 8.38 1.89
N THR A 219 49.91 8.97 3.10
CA THR A 219 48.71 9.07 3.93
C THR A 219 47.63 9.87 3.24
N THR A 220 47.98 11.04 2.70
CA THR A 220 47.05 11.93 2.00
C THR A 220 46.55 11.33 0.69
N ASN A 221 47.41 10.59 -0.02
CA ASN A 221 47.03 9.86 -1.23
C ASN A 221 45.99 8.73 -0.93
N ALA A 222 46.18 8.02 0.17
CA ALA A 222 45.17 7.03 0.62
C ALA A 222 43.83 7.72 0.96
N GLN A 223 43.86 8.90 1.60
CA GLN A 223 42.67 9.70 1.89
C GLN A 223 42.00 10.23 0.62
N LEU A 224 42.76 10.60 -0.43
CA LEU A 224 42.21 10.97 -1.73
C LEU A 224 41.44 9.79 -2.37
N ILE A 225 42.04 8.62 -2.40
CA ILE A 225 41.39 7.42 -2.94
C ILE A 225 40.09 7.14 -2.19
N GLN A 226 40.10 7.27 -0.86
CA GLN A 226 38.88 7.11 -0.05
C GLN A 226 37.82 8.16 -0.40
N ALA A 227 38.19 9.44 -0.54
CA ALA A 227 37.27 10.51 -0.89
C ALA A 227 36.68 10.33 -2.32
N GLU A 228 37.48 9.87 -3.30
CA GLU A 228 37.02 9.56 -4.64
C GLU A 228 36.01 8.38 -4.66
N ASN A 229 36.23 7.38 -3.82
CA ASN A 229 35.28 6.28 -3.65
C ASN A 229 33.99 6.76 -2.98
N GLN A 230 34.06 7.63 -1.97
CA GLN A 230 32.88 8.23 -1.31
C GLN A 230 32.09 9.09 -2.30
N GLN A 231 32.76 9.87 -3.17
CA GLN A 231 32.10 10.65 -4.21
C GLN A 231 31.35 9.74 -5.20
N ARG A 232 32.00 8.67 -5.65
CA ARG A 232 31.33 7.68 -6.55
C ARG A 232 30.12 7.03 -5.87
N ASN A 233 30.24 6.65 -4.62
CA ASN A 233 29.13 6.08 -3.87
C ASN A 233 27.97 7.09 -3.72
N ALA A 234 28.26 8.34 -3.41
CA ALA A 234 27.25 9.39 -3.31
C ALA A 234 26.56 9.67 -4.65
N GLN A 235 27.31 9.69 -5.76
CA GLN A 235 26.76 9.80 -7.12
C GLN A 235 25.85 8.62 -7.46
N THR A 236 26.29 7.40 -7.20
CA THR A 236 25.52 6.18 -7.44
C THR A 236 24.20 6.20 -6.66
N TYR A 237 24.24 6.55 -5.37
CA TYR A 237 23.05 6.60 -4.54
C TYR A 237 22.08 7.71 -4.99
N PHE A 238 22.57 8.89 -5.32
CA PHE A 238 21.74 9.98 -5.84
C PHE A 238 21.03 9.58 -7.13
N ASN A 239 21.75 9.01 -8.10
CA ASN A 239 21.20 8.57 -9.37
C ASN A 239 20.18 7.41 -9.19
N PHE A 240 20.42 6.52 -8.23
CA PHE A 240 19.46 5.50 -7.84
C PHE A 240 18.11 6.08 -7.39
N LEU A 241 18.12 7.13 -6.55
CA LEU A 241 16.87 7.79 -6.12
C LEU A 241 16.10 8.40 -7.28
N LEU A 242 16.78 8.86 -8.31
CA LEU A 242 16.20 9.45 -9.52
C LEU A 242 15.82 8.38 -10.58
N ASN A 243 16.13 7.10 -10.35
CA ASN A 243 15.98 6.02 -11.31
C ASN A 243 16.71 6.29 -12.65
N LYS A 244 17.95 6.83 -12.55
CA LYS A 244 18.88 7.07 -13.66
C LYS A 244 19.97 6.01 -13.74
N ASP A 245 20.73 6.04 -14.85
CA ASP A 245 22.00 5.31 -14.90
C ASP A 245 22.91 5.77 -13.75
N LEU A 246 23.47 4.79 -13.01
CA LEU A 246 24.19 5.01 -11.77
C LEU A 246 25.44 5.89 -11.92
N SER A 247 25.99 5.97 -13.13
CA SER A 247 27.16 6.77 -13.49
C SER A 247 26.83 8.15 -14.07
N SER A 248 25.55 8.51 -14.20
CA SER A 248 25.11 9.78 -14.78
C SER A 248 25.79 10.97 -14.08
N PRO A 249 26.28 11.97 -14.83
CA PRO A 249 26.89 13.15 -14.22
C PRO A 249 25.86 13.99 -13.46
N ILE A 250 26.27 14.54 -12.32
CA ILE A 250 25.46 15.42 -11.50
C ILE A 250 26.00 16.84 -11.64
N GLU A 251 25.15 17.77 -12.05
CA GLU A 251 25.51 19.18 -12.10
C GLU A 251 25.59 19.72 -10.67
N ASN A 252 26.74 20.33 -10.37
CA ASN A 252 27.04 20.83 -9.04
C ASN A 252 26.78 22.36 -9.01
N GLU A 253 25.76 22.79 -8.28
CA GLU A 253 25.44 24.17 -7.99
C GLU A 253 25.46 24.37 -6.49
N LEU A 254 26.27 25.34 -6.01
CA LEU A 254 26.29 25.67 -4.58
C LEU A 254 24.96 26.31 -4.19
N VAL A 255 24.11 25.56 -3.56
CA VAL A 255 22.85 26.04 -2.98
C VAL A 255 23.06 26.30 -1.50
N VAL A 256 22.95 27.57 -1.10
CA VAL A 256 22.89 27.92 0.32
C VAL A 256 21.44 27.84 0.77
N ALA A 257 21.17 26.89 1.65
CA ALA A 257 19.82 26.73 2.21
C ALA A 257 19.52 27.91 3.17
N ASP A 258 18.40 28.60 2.93
CA ASP A 258 17.88 29.59 3.87
C ASP A 258 17.12 28.87 5.00
N ALA A 259 17.60 29.04 6.23
CA ALA A 259 17.06 28.40 7.43
C ALA A 259 15.93 29.21 8.12
N SER A 260 15.31 30.16 7.42
CA SER A 260 14.52 31.21 8.02
C SER A 260 13.19 30.86 8.66
N THR A 261 12.63 29.66 8.43
CA THR A 261 11.34 29.28 9.06
C THR A 261 11.25 27.77 9.36
N ILE A 262 11.64 27.40 10.57
CA ILE A 262 11.47 26.01 11.05
C ILE A 262 10.24 25.94 11.94
N SER A 263 9.18 25.25 11.47
CA SER A 263 8.04 24.91 12.32
C SER A 263 8.39 23.74 13.24
N THR A 264 8.19 23.92 14.53
CA THR A 264 8.35 22.85 15.53
C THR A 264 7.06 22.07 15.81
N ASP A 265 5.94 22.50 15.23
CA ASP A 265 4.66 21.84 15.37
C ASP A 265 4.65 20.53 14.56
N VAL A 266 4.40 19.43 15.25
CA VAL A 266 4.32 18.07 14.67
C VAL A 266 2.87 17.58 14.50
N SER A 267 1.87 18.36 14.95
CA SER A 267 0.47 17.91 14.99
C SER A 267 -0.13 17.61 13.62
N ASN A 268 0.31 18.33 12.59
CA ASN A 268 -0.19 18.19 11.20
C ASN A 268 0.75 17.38 10.29
N ARG A 269 1.65 16.57 10.90
CA ARG A 269 2.58 15.76 10.12
C ARG A 269 1.85 14.61 9.44
N GLU A 270 2.28 14.24 8.23
CA GLU A 270 1.69 13.18 7.43
C GLU A 270 1.73 11.83 8.15
N GLU A 271 2.75 11.58 8.97
CA GLU A 271 2.88 10.39 9.80
C GLU A 271 1.72 10.28 10.80
N ILE A 272 1.34 11.39 11.42
CA ILE A 272 0.21 11.45 12.37
C ILE A 272 -1.12 11.28 11.63
N ASN A 273 -1.31 11.98 10.51
CA ASN A 273 -2.53 11.87 9.70
C ASN A 273 -2.77 10.44 9.22
N LEU A 274 -1.71 9.71 8.83
CA LEU A 274 -1.78 8.31 8.43
C LEU A 274 -2.24 7.42 9.58
N LEU A 275 -1.70 7.61 10.79
CA LEU A 275 -2.09 6.84 11.98
C LEU A 275 -3.51 7.17 12.44
N GLU A 276 -3.94 8.43 12.37
CA GLU A 276 -5.32 8.83 12.67
C GLU A 276 -6.31 8.22 11.68
N GLN A 277 -5.96 8.19 10.39
CA GLN A 277 -6.77 7.48 9.40
C GLN A 277 -6.83 5.97 9.68
N SER A 278 -5.71 5.35 10.07
CA SER A 278 -5.69 3.95 10.51
C SER A 278 -6.57 3.70 11.73
N LYS A 279 -6.52 4.59 12.74
CA LYS A 279 -7.42 4.56 13.90
C LYS A 279 -8.90 4.66 13.48
N SER A 280 -9.23 5.55 12.55
CA SER A 280 -10.59 5.68 12.02
C SER A 280 -11.11 4.40 11.37
N ILE A 281 -10.23 3.64 10.69
CA ILE A 281 -10.56 2.30 10.19
C ILE A 281 -10.87 1.35 11.35
N GLN A 282 -10.04 1.31 12.40
CA GLN A 282 -10.28 0.45 13.57
C GLN A 282 -11.59 0.78 14.29
N GLN A 283 -11.96 2.07 14.38
CA GLN A 283 -13.27 2.50 14.91
C GLN A 283 -14.42 1.96 14.06
N THR A 284 -14.27 1.98 12.74
CA THR A 284 -15.27 1.46 11.80
C THR A 284 -15.40 -0.06 11.92
N VAL A 285 -14.28 -0.78 12.11
CA VAL A 285 -14.26 -2.23 12.36
C VAL A 285 -14.91 -2.58 13.70
N LEU A 286 -14.62 -1.80 14.75
CA LEU A 286 -15.27 -1.99 16.07
C LEU A 286 -16.79 -1.85 15.91
N ARG A 287 -17.24 -0.79 15.28
CA ARG A 287 -18.67 -0.54 15.05
C ARG A 287 -19.33 -1.65 14.22
N MET A 288 -18.65 -2.15 13.20
CA MET A 288 -19.13 -3.31 12.43
C MET A 288 -19.30 -4.55 13.30
N ASN A 289 -18.33 -4.83 14.19
CA ASN A 289 -18.38 -5.98 15.08
C ASN A 289 -19.42 -5.84 16.21
N GLU A 290 -19.70 -4.62 16.69
CA GLU A 290 -20.77 -4.33 17.66
C GLU A 290 -22.17 -4.62 17.09
N LEU A 291 -22.35 -4.45 15.79
CA LEU A 291 -23.63 -4.61 15.09
C LEU A 291 -23.90 -6.05 14.61
N PHE A 292 -23.22 -7.04 15.17
CA PHE A 292 -23.37 -8.45 14.79
C PHE A 292 -24.82 -8.99 14.92
N TRP A 293 -25.61 -8.40 15.81
CA TRP A 293 -27.00 -8.78 16.10
C TRP A 293 -28.01 -8.24 15.09
N VAL A 294 -27.61 -7.31 14.21
CA VAL A 294 -28.51 -6.75 13.20
C VAL A 294 -28.87 -7.82 12.19
N PRO A 295 -30.18 -8.02 11.91
CA PRO A 295 -30.63 -9.00 10.94
C PRO A 295 -30.06 -8.77 9.55
N ARG A 296 -29.72 -9.86 8.84
CA ARG A 296 -29.41 -9.83 7.42
C ARG A 296 -30.63 -10.26 6.64
N LEU A 297 -31.04 -9.45 5.68
CA LEU A 297 -32.21 -9.65 4.84
C LEU A 297 -31.76 -9.74 3.37
N ASN A 298 -32.07 -10.86 2.72
CA ASN A 298 -31.80 -11.06 1.29
C ASN A 298 -33.09 -11.43 0.56
N ALA A 299 -33.32 -10.86 -0.62
CA ALA A 299 -34.33 -11.33 -1.55
C ALA A 299 -33.69 -12.22 -2.59
N PHE A 300 -34.45 -13.21 -3.08
CA PHE A 300 -33.99 -14.11 -4.15
C PHE A 300 -35.12 -14.46 -5.11
N LEU A 301 -34.72 -14.77 -6.33
CA LEU A 301 -35.56 -15.31 -7.38
C LEU A 301 -34.83 -16.51 -8.01
N ASP A 302 -35.42 -17.68 -7.94
CA ASP A 302 -34.96 -18.87 -8.62
C ASP A 302 -35.84 -19.16 -9.84
N LEU A 303 -35.22 -19.43 -10.95
CA LEU A 303 -35.84 -19.91 -12.18
C LEU A 303 -35.14 -21.20 -12.53
N GLY A 304 -35.91 -22.31 -12.53
CA GLY A 304 -35.29 -23.62 -12.70
C GLY A 304 -36.20 -24.68 -13.19
N SER A 305 -35.66 -25.90 -13.24
CA SER A 305 -36.36 -27.12 -13.54
C SER A 305 -35.86 -28.21 -12.58
N GLN A 306 -36.80 -28.96 -12.02
CA GLN A 306 -36.50 -30.10 -11.17
C GLN A 306 -37.34 -31.31 -11.58
N GLY A 307 -36.80 -32.48 -11.46
CA GLY A 307 -37.51 -33.68 -11.87
C GLY A 307 -36.70 -34.95 -11.71
N VAL A 308 -37.24 -36.05 -12.22
CA VAL A 308 -36.63 -37.37 -12.24
C VAL A 308 -36.20 -37.68 -13.69
N GLU A 309 -35.10 -38.40 -13.86
CA GLU A 309 -34.62 -38.91 -15.16
C GLU A 309 -34.33 -37.84 -16.25
N TRP A 310 -33.96 -36.61 -15.87
CA TRP A 310 -33.66 -35.51 -16.80
C TRP A 310 -34.79 -35.11 -17.75
N GLU A 311 -36.01 -35.36 -17.38
CA GLU A 311 -37.18 -34.94 -18.17
C GLU A 311 -37.42 -33.43 -17.98
N VAL A 312 -36.74 -32.62 -18.78
CA VAL A 312 -36.98 -31.18 -18.82
C VAL A 312 -38.22 -30.86 -19.65
N SER A 313 -39.30 -30.51 -18.99
CA SER A 313 -40.57 -30.18 -19.62
C SER A 313 -41.21 -28.94 -18.97
N SER A 314 -42.29 -28.48 -19.55
CA SER A 314 -43.08 -27.39 -18.94
C SER A 314 -43.67 -27.74 -17.57
N LYS A 315 -43.76 -29.04 -17.23
CA LYS A 315 -44.26 -29.53 -15.94
C LYS A 315 -43.15 -29.56 -14.87
N SER A 316 -41.89 -29.63 -15.27
CA SER A 316 -40.72 -29.63 -14.37
C SER A 316 -40.17 -28.24 -14.14
N ALA A 317 -40.55 -27.24 -14.96
CA ALA A 317 -40.15 -25.86 -14.80
C ALA A 317 -40.83 -25.20 -13.60
N TYR A 318 -40.06 -24.43 -12.82
CA TYR A 318 -40.57 -23.69 -11.67
C TYR A 318 -39.95 -22.31 -11.55
N TYR A 319 -40.60 -21.41 -10.83
CA TYR A 319 -40.00 -20.20 -10.26
C TYR A 319 -40.28 -20.17 -8.77
N MET A 320 -39.32 -19.62 -8.02
CA MET A 320 -39.48 -19.38 -6.59
C MET A 320 -38.93 -18.01 -6.24
N VAL A 321 -39.79 -17.18 -5.66
CA VAL A 321 -39.41 -15.87 -5.15
C VAL A 321 -39.52 -15.87 -3.63
N GLY A 322 -38.54 -15.30 -2.97
CA GLY A 322 -38.57 -15.30 -1.52
C GLY A 322 -37.66 -14.27 -0.90
N VAL A 323 -37.80 -14.14 0.42
CA VAL A 323 -36.98 -13.31 1.27
C VAL A 323 -36.44 -14.19 2.40
N SER A 324 -35.12 -14.12 2.61
CA SER A 324 -34.46 -14.85 3.72
C SER A 324 -34.00 -13.86 4.76
N LEU A 325 -34.38 -14.10 6.03
CA LEU A 325 -33.95 -13.36 7.21
C LEU A 325 -33.02 -14.25 8.05
N SER A 326 -31.82 -13.74 8.34
CA SER A 326 -30.83 -14.43 9.19
C SER A 326 -30.41 -13.55 10.36
N ILE A 327 -30.54 -14.06 11.57
CA ILE A 327 -30.12 -13.38 12.80
C ILE A 327 -29.24 -14.34 13.59
N PRO A 328 -27.97 -14.00 13.86
CA PRO A 328 -27.11 -14.84 14.71
C PRO A 328 -27.50 -14.67 16.19
N ILE A 329 -28.26 -15.63 16.74
CA ILE A 329 -28.70 -15.60 18.15
C ILE A 329 -27.54 -16.01 19.09
N PHE A 330 -26.83 -17.07 18.75
CA PHE A 330 -25.69 -17.55 19.52
C PHE A 330 -24.69 -18.27 18.61
N ASN A 331 -23.41 -17.91 18.71
CA ASN A 331 -22.31 -18.57 18.01
C ASN A 331 -21.05 -18.71 18.89
N GLY A 332 -21.26 -19.18 20.14
CA GLY A 332 -20.17 -19.57 21.03
C GLY A 332 -19.28 -18.41 21.47
N THR A 333 -19.85 -17.28 21.87
CA THR A 333 -19.10 -16.05 22.32
C THR A 333 -18.19 -15.39 21.28
N ARG A 334 -18.09 -15.95 20.06
CA ARG A 334 -17.20 -15.46 18.99
C ARG A 334 -17.37 -13.96 18.73
N ASN A 335 -18.60 -13.49 18.65
CA ASN A 335 -18.88 -12.07 18.35
C ASN A 335 -18.42 -11.16 19.50
N THR A 336 -18.67 -11.54 20.74
CA THR A 336 -18.19 -10.79 21.93
C THR A 336 -16.65 -10.70 21.94
N GLN A 337 -15.97 -11.80 21.59
CA GLN A 337 -14.50 -11.79 21.52
C GLN A 337 -13.99 -10.93 20.37
N LYS A 338 -14.68 -10.88 19.22
CA LYS A 338 -14.34 -9.97 18.12
C LYS A 338 -14.47 -8.50 18.52
N VAL A 339 -15.51 -8.14 19.28
CA VAL A 339 -15.67 -6.78 19.81
C VAL A 339 -14.49 -6.44 20.72
N LYS A 340 -14.18 -7.28 21.71
CA LYS A 340 -13.02 -7.08 22.61
C LYS A 340 -11.71 -6.95 21.84
N LEU A 341 -11.49 -7.79 20.82
CA LEU A 341 -10.29 -7.69 19.99
C LEU A 341 -10.22 -6.34 19.28
N SER A 342 -11.35 -5.83 18.75
CA SER A 342 -11.41 -4.53 18.10
C SER A 342 -11.18 -3.37 19.07
N GLU A 343 -11.65 -3.46 20.31
CA GLU A 343 -11.35 -2.49 21.38
C GLU A 343 -9.85 -2.42 21.67
N TRP A 344 -9.18 -3.57 21.77
CA TRP A 344 -7.73 -3.62 21.97
C TRP A 344 -6.95 -3.08 20.77
N ASN A 345 -7.38 -3.39 19.55
CA ASN A 345 -6.77 -2.82 18.34
C ASN A 345 -6.90 -1.29 18.31
N LEU A 346 -8.05 -0.76 18.73
CA LEU A 346 -8.25 0.69 18.82
C LEU A 346 -7.32 1.32 19.87
N LYS A 347 -7.20 0.71 21.05
CA LYS A 347 -6.27 1.16 22.09
C LYS A 347 -4.81 1.11 21.61
N GLN A 348 -4.44 0.08 20.85
CA GLN A 348 -3.11 -0.02 20.25
C GLN A 348 -2.86 1.11 19.25
N ALA A 349 -3.87 1.48 18.43
CA ALA A 349 -3.77 2.60 17.51
C ALA A 349 -3.57 3.93 18.24
N ASP A 350 -4.26 4.17 19.38
CA ASP A 350 -4.06 5.35 20.22
C ASP A 350 -2.63 5.45 20.75
N LEU A 351 -2.09 4.34 21.26
CA LEU A 351 -0.70 4.29 21.74
C LEU A 351 0.31 4.51 20.60
N ALA A 352 0.05 4.01 19.41
CA ALA A 352 0.91 4.24 18.25
C ALA A 352 0.96 5.72 17.86
N ILE A 353 -0.17 6.43 17.88
CA ILE A 353 -0.22 7.88 17.65
C ILE A 353 0.60 8.62 18.72
N GLN A 354 0.40 8.30 19.99
CA GLN A 354 1.14 8.92 21.09
C GLN A 354 2.65 8.69 20.95
N GLN A 355 3.08 7.46 20.67
CA GLN A 355 4.48 7.11 20.48
C GLN A 355 5.09 7.85 19.29
N THR A 356 4.41 7.89 18.15
CA THR A 356 4.90 8.57 16.94
C THR A 356 4.99 10.08 17.16
N THR A 357 4.03 10.69 17.87
CA THR A 357 4.09 12.11 18.23
C THR A 357 5.32 12.42 19.09
N GLN A 358 5.64 11.58 20.07
CA GLN A 358 6.84 11.73 20.90
C GLN A 358 8.12 11.54 20.08
N GLN A 359 8.18 10.54 19.17
CA GLN A 359 9.33 10.32 18.29
C GLN A 359 9.57 11.49 17.34
N LEU A 360 8.50 12.06 16.76
CA LEU A 360 8.61 13.23 15.89
C LEU A 360 9.10 14.47 16.67
N SER A 361 8.57 14.70 17.87
CA SER A 361 9.02 15.79 18.73
C SER A 361 10.51 15.66 19.10
N LEU A 362 10.94 14.43 19.45
CA LEU A 362 12.35 14.13 19.69
C LEU A 362 13.20 14.39 18.43
N SER A 363 12.75 13.91 17.27
CA SER A 363 13.47 14.09 16.00
C SER A 363 13.64 15.57 15.64
N VAL A 364 12.62 16.40 15.86
CA VAL A 364 12.69 17.85 15.67
C VAL A 364 13.72 18.48 16.60
N GLN A 365 13.71 18.11 17.88
CA GLN A 365 14.69 18.65 18.85
C GLN A 365 16.12 18.26 18.50
N LEU A 366 16.36 17.00 18.09
CA LEU A 366 17.68 16.56 17.65
C LEU A 366 18.14 17.30 16.38
N ALA A 367 17.23 17.52 15.43
CA ALA A 367 17.53 18.27 14.21
C ALA A 367 17.87 19.73 14.49
N LEU A 368 17.16 20.39 15.42
CA LEU A 368 17.47 21.77 15.86
C LEU A 368 18.85 21.87 16.51
N ASN A 369 19.20 20.92 17.38
CA ASN A 369 20.52 20.87 18.02
C ASN A 369 21.63 20.66 16.97
N ALA A 370 21.38 19.74 15.99
CA ALA A 370 22.34 19.53 14.89
C ALA A 370 22.50 20.77 14.01
N LEU A 371 21.42 21.47 13.70
CA LEU A 371 21.46 22.73 12.95
C LEU A 371 22.26 23.81 13.71
N SER A 372 21.99 24.00 15.00
CA SER A 372 22.73 24.94 15.83
C SER A 372 24.25 24.65 15.85
N THR A 373 24.62 23.37 15.98
CA THR A 373 26.01 22.92 15.93
C THR A 373 26.63 23.17 14.55
N ALA A 374 25.91 22.87 13.47
CA ALA A 374 26.40 23.10 12.11
C ALA A 374 26.61 24.58 11.82
N THR A 375 25.70 25.45 12.26
CA THR A 375 25.80 26.89 12.13
C THR A 375 27.04 27.44 12.88
N ALA A 376 27.24 27.03 14.13
CA ALA A 376 28.40 27.43 14.91
C ALA A 376 29.73 26.98 14.28
N ASN A 377 29.77 25.76 13.75
CA ASN A 377 30.93 25.21 13.03
C ASN A 377 31.21 26.01 11.74
N TYR A 378 30.17 26.37 10.99
CA TYR A 378 30.29 27.16 9.77
C TYR A 378 30.86 28.58 10.08
N GLU A 379 30.30 29.28 11.06
CA GLU A 379 30.79 30.59 11.50
C GLU A 379 32.24 30.52 12.00
N SER A 380 32.58 29.48 12.78
CA SER A 380 33.97 29.26 13.24
C SER A 380 34.92 29.04 12.06
N SER A 381 34.49 28.22 11.06
CA SER A 381 35.31 27.95 9.88
C SER A 381 35.55 29.19 9.02
N LEU A 382 34.58 30.10 8.90
CA LEU A 382 34.72 31.37 8.20
C LEU A 382 35.78 32.27 8.90
N LYS A 383 35.73 32.33 10.24
CA LYS A 383 36.73 33.08 11.02
C LYS A 383 38.14 32.47 10.88
N GLN A 384 38.24 31.13 10.93
CA GLN A 384 39.52 30.44 10.73
C GLN A 384 40.09 30.66 9.32
N LEU A 385 39.22 30.67 8.29
CA LEU A 385 39.67 31.01 6.92
C LEU A 385 40.24 32.41 6.84
N ALA A 386 39.56 33.43 7.38
CA ALA A 386 40.02 34.81 7.39
C ALA A 386 41.37 34.95 8.09
N VAL A 387 41.57 34.30 9.24
CA VAL A 387 42.86 34.28 9.94
C VAL A 387 43.98 33.60 9.12
N ALA A 388 43.65 32.50 8.46
CA ALA A 388 44.58 31.77 7.61
C ALA A 388 45.02 32.60 6.38
N GLU A 389 44.10 33.35 5.77
CA GLU A 389 44.36 34.25 4.65
C GLU A 389 45.26 35.41 5.10
N GLU A 390 44.98 36.05 6.25
CA GLU A 390 45.80 37.08 6.82
C GLU A 390 47.21 36.59 7.17
N TYR A 391 47.30 35.39 7.79
CA TYR A 391 48.59 34.76 8.10
C TYR A 391 49.40 34.47 6.83
N PHE A 392 48.77 34.02 5.76
CA PHE A 392 49.42 33.78 4.47
C PHE A 392 50.02 35.09 3.88
N HIS A 393 49.26 36.19 3.90
CA HIS A 393 49.74 37.52 3.44
C HIS A 393 50.86 38.09 4.27
N LEU A 394 50.99 37.73 5.56
CA LEU A 394 52.10 38.19 6.41
C LEU A 394 53.41 37.43 6.16
N ILE A 395 53.36 36.28 5.49
CA ILE A 395 54.53 35.42 5.20
C ILE A 395 55.04 35.65 3.76
N GLU A 396 54.23 36.11 2.82
CA GLU A 396 54.66 36.58 1.50
C GLU A 396 55.42 37.91 1.57
#